data_0f79b25d7627474d09e085649ee5f0c0
#
_entry.id   0f79b25d7627474d09e085649ee5f0c0
#
_cell.length_a   1.000
_cell.length_b   1.000
_cell.length_c   1.000
_cell.angle_alpha   90.00
_cell.angle_beta   90.00
_cell.angle_gamma   90.00
#
_symmetry.space_group_name_H-M   'P 1'
#
loop_
_entity.id
_entity.type
_entity.pdbx_description
1 polymer ?
#
loop_
_entity_poly.entity_id
_entity_poly.type
_entity_poly.pdbx_seq_one_letter_code
_entity_poly.pdbx_strand_id
1 'polypeptide(L)'
;TIRSIVLDGAGPAFCSGGDLDEFGTAADPSRAHLVRLERNLGALFDSVSDRMTVHLHGAAIGSGIELAAFAHRVLATPDVQIALPEVSMGLIPGAGGTVSVARRIGRHRLCRLALTGERIGLRNALEWGLVDGELGTPSHESGRDAAQR
;
A
#
# COMPACT_ATOMS: atom_id res chain seq x y z
N THR A 1 12.62 -10.03 20.32
CA THR A 1 11.34 -10.24 19.59
C THR A 1 10.73 -8.88 19.25
N ILE A 2 10.49 -8.59 17.98
CA ILE A 2 9.81 -7.36 17.54
C ILE A 2 8.33 -7.46 17.93
N ARG A 3 7.83 -6.48 18.70
CA ARG A 3 6.44 -6.46 19.20
C ARG A 3 5.51 -5.64 18.33
N SER A 4 6.00 -4.60 17.67
CA SER A 4 5.23 -3.75 16.76
C SER A 4 6.10 -3.27 15.62
N ILE A 5 5.47 -3.04 14.47
CA ILE A 5 6.07 -2.51 13.26
C ILE A 5 5.22 -1.31 12.85
N VAL A 6 5.87 -0.16 12.66
CA VAL A 6 5.24 1.00 12.03
C VAL A 6 5.92 1.21 10.68
N LEU A 7 5.12 1.23 9.62
CA LEU A 7 5.59 1.51 8.28
C LEU A 7 5.09 2.89 7.85
N ASP A 8 6.00 3.74 7.46
CA ASP A 8 5.73 5.09 7.00
C ASP A 8 6.54 5.39 5.73
N GLY A 9 6.14 6.39 4.97
CA GLY A 9 6.86 6.86 3.78
C GLY A 9 7.66 8.13 4.07
N ALA A 10 8.81 8.28 3.44
CA ALA A 10 9.58 9.53 3.47
C ALA A 10 9.17 10.46 2.31
N GLY A 11 9.16 11.79 2.56
CA GLY A 11 8.86 12.78 1.53
C GLY A 11 7.36 13.06 1.33
N PRO A 12 6.93 13.48 0.13
CA PRO A 12 5.57 13.98 -0.12
C PRO A 12 4.53 12.87 -0.33
N ALA A 13 4.93 11.61 -0.40
CA ALA A 13 4.06 10.49 -0.68
C ALA A 13 4.50 9.24 0.08
N PHE A 14 3.55 8.41 0.48
CA PHE A 14 3.84 7.12 1.09
C PHE A 14 4.53 6.18 0.09
N CYS A 15 3.89 5.92 -1.05
CA CYS A 15 4.45 5.09 -2.11
C CYS A 15 3.65 5.30 -3.41
N SER A 16 4.31 5.67 -4.49
CA SER A 16 3.69 5.91 -5.79
C SER A 16 3.54 4.65 -6.66
N GLY A 17 3.90 3.49 -6.15
CA GLY A 17 3.82 2.21 -6.86
C GLY A 17 5.18 1.64 -7.25
N GLY A 18 5.17 0.65 -8.14
CA GLY A 18 6.38 0.05 -8.68
C GLY A 18 7.12 0.97 -9.65
N ASP A 19 8.41 0.73 -9.83
CA ASP A 19 9.22 1.45 -10.81
C ASP A 19 8.75 1.08 -12.23
N LEU A 20 8.22 2.06 -12.95
CA LEU A 20 7.67 1.86 -14.29
C LEU A 20 8.74 1.47 -15.32
N ASP A 21 9.99 1.86 -15.10
CA ASP A 21 11.10 1.52 -15.99
C ASP A 21 11.49 0.04 -15.90
N GLU A 22 11.09 -0.65 -14.82
CA GLU A 22 11.29 -2.08 -14.67
C GLU A 22 10.22 -2.93 -15.36
N PHE A 23 9.06 -2.35 -15.71
CA PHE A 23 7.97 -3.11 -16.33
C PHE A 23 8.31 -3.54 -17.74
N GLY A 24 8.13 -4.84 -18.03
CA GLY A 24 8.40 -5.41 -19.36
C GLY A 24 9.88 -5.62 -19.69
N THR A 25 10.81 -5.36 -18.78
CA THR A 25 12.26 -5.50 -19.02
C THR A 25 12.77 -6.94 -18.80
N ALA A 26 11.98 -7.84 -18.25
CA ALA A 26 12.39 -9.20 -17.99
C ALA A 26 12.62 -9.97 -19.31
N ALA A 27 13.85 -10.39 -19.56
CA ALA A 27 14.22 -11.18 -20.73
C ALA A 27 13.54 -12.56 -20.73
N ASP A 28 13.25 -13.11 -19.56
CA ASP A 28 12.54 -14.40 -19.36
C ASP A 28 11.36 -14.18 -18.39
N PRO A 29 10.12 -14.10 -18.91
CA PRO A 29 8.92 -13.93 -18.09
C PRO A 29 8.70 -15.07 -17.09
N SER A 30 9.08 -16.30 -17.43
CA SER A 30 8.90 -17.46 -16.54
C SER A 30 9.81 -17.34 -15.32
N ARG A 31 11.07 -16.94 -15.53
CA ARG A 31 12.01 -16.69 -14.44
C ARG A 31 11.58 -15.52 -13.57
N ALA A 32 11.11 -14.43 -14.18
CA ALA A 32 10.57 -13.31 -13.45
C ALA A 32 9.37 -13.70 -12.55
N HIS A 33 8.51 -14.58 -13.06
CA HIS A 33 7.39 -15.11 -12.29
C HIS A 33 7.86 -15.97 -11.11
N LEU A 34 8.83 -16.86 -11.30
CA LEU A 34 9.40 -17.67 -10.22
C LEU A 34 10.01 -16.81 -9.12
N VAL A 35 10.79 -15.77 -9.48
CA VAL A 35 11.37 -14.83 -8.51
C VAL A 35 10.28 -14.14 -7.68
N ARG A 36 9.16 -13.75 -8.31
CA ARG A 36 8.02 -13.14 -7.60
C ARG A 36 7.33 -14.10 -6.64
N LEU A 37 7.26 -15.40 -6.99
CA LEU A 37 6.72 -16.43 -6.10
C LEU A 37 7.64 -16.67 -4.90
N GLU A 38 8.95 -16.79 -5.13
CA GLU A 38 9.94 -17.04 -4.10
C GLU A 38 10.13 -15.84 -3.15
N ARG A 39 10.05 -14.62 -3.71
CA ARG A 39 10.23 -13.35 -2.99
C ARG A 39 8.92 -12.58 -2.90
N ASN A 40 7.87 -13.22 -2.42
CA ASN A 40 6.53 -12.66 -2.35
C ASN A 40 6.42 -11.68 -1.17
N LEU A 41 6.47 -10.37 -1.47
CA LEU A 41 6.30 -9.32 -0.46
C LEU A 41 4.93 -9.38 0.21
N GLY A 42 3.87 -9.70 -0.53
CA GLY A 42 2.53 -9.84 0.05
C GLY A 42 2.49 -10.93 1.12
N ALA A 43 3.12 -12.09 0.88
CA ALA A 43 3.21 -13.15 1.88
C ALA A 43 4.03 -12.73 3.11
N LEU A 44 5.12 -11.97 2.90
CA LEU A 44 5.91 -11.41 4.00
C LEU A 44 5.08 -10.44 4.84
N PHE A 45 4.38 -9.51 4.22
CA PHE A 45 3.51 -8.54 4.91
C PHE A 45 2.38 -9.25 5.66
N ASP A 46 1.74 -10.24 5.04
CA ASP A 46 0.68 -11.05 5.68
C ASP A 46 1.21 -11.76 6.94
N SER A 47 2.46 -12.27 6.90
CA SER A 47 3.07 -13.01 8.02
C SER A 47 3.34 -12.15 9.26
N VAL A 48 3.44 -10.84 9.12
CA VAL A 48 3.70 -9.89 10.22
C VAL A 48 2.53 -8.91 10.42
N SER A 49 1.44 -9.13 9.72
CA SER A 49 0.29 -8.22 9.66
C SER A 49 -0.31 -7.89 11.02
N ASP A 50 -0.37 -8.88 11.92
CA ASP A 50 -0.94 -8.79 13.28
C ASP A 50 -0.29 -7.70 14.17
N ARG A 51 0.94 -7.33 13.87
CA ARG A 51 1.73 -6.35 14.61
C ARG A 51 2.11 -5.11 13.80
N MET A 52 1.57 -4.97 12.57
CA MET A 52 1.90 -3.89 11.65
C MET A 52 0.84 -2.79 11.68
N THR A 53 1.30 -1.56 11.82
CA THR A 53 0.52 -0.34 11.56
C THR A 53 1.17 0.41 10.41
N VAL A 54 0.36 0.89 9.45
CA VAL A 54 0.84 1.67 8.31
C VAL A 54 0.27 3.08 8.37
N HIS A 55 1.11 4.07 8.12
CA HIS A 55 0.76 5.48 8.04
C HIS A 55 0.83 5.95 6.59
N LEU A 56 -0.33 6.18 5.98
CA LEU A 56 -0.43 6.66 4.60
C LEU A 56 -0.50 8.20 4.57
N HIS A 57 0.20 8.80 3.62
CA HIS A 57 0.09 10.23 3.30
C HIS A 57 0.36 10.46 1.81
N GLY A 58 -0.19 11.54 1.24
CA GLY A 58 -0.05 11.81 -0.18
C GLY A 58 -0.45 10.60 -1.03
N ALA A 59 0.38 10.21 -1.98
CA ALA A 59 0.08 9.08 -2.86
C ALA A 59 0.34 7.73 -2.18
N ALA A 60 -0.65 6.83 -2.24
CA ALA A 60 -0.56 5.41 -1.88
C ALA A 60 -1.15 4.61 -3.06
N ILE A 61 -0.32 4.34 -4.07
CA ILE A 61 -0.74 3.89 -5.40
C ILE A 61 -0.20 2.49 -5.70
N GLY A 62 -1.01 1.65 -6.36
CA GLY A 62 -0.60 0.30 -6.78
C GLY A 62 -0.03 -0.52 -5.62
N SER A 63 1.21 -1.01 -5.75
CA SER A 63 1.88 -1.78 -4.69
C SER A 63 1.92 -1.06 -3.33
N GLY A 64 1.89 0.28 -3.31
CA GLY A 64 1.85 1.06 -2.08
C GLY A 64 0.61 0.75 -1.23
N ILE A 65 -0.58 0.77 -1.82
CA ILE A 65 -1.80 0.39 -1.09
C ILE A 65 -1.98 -1.13 -1.01
N GLU A 66 -1.54 -1.89 -2.01
CA GLU A 66 -1.67 -3.34 -2.00
C GLU A 66 -0.96 -3.96 -0.80
N LEU A 67 0.27 -3.53 -0.52
CA LEU A 67 1.05 -4.01 0.61
C LEU A 67 0.54 -3.43 1.94
N ALA A 68 0.24 -2.13 1.98
CA ALA A 68 -0.29 -1.48 3.18
C ALA A 68 -1.58 -2.12 3.68
N ALA A 69 -2.44 -2.59 2.77
CA ALA A 69 -3.73 -3.19 3.11
C ALA A 69 -3.62 -4.54 3.84
N PHE A 70 -2.44 -5.19 3.89
CA PHE A 70 -2.20 -6.36 4.74
C PHE A 70 -2.11 -6.01 6.23
N ALA A 71 -1.70 -4.79 6.59
CA ALA A 71 -1.46 -4.40 7.96
C ALA A 71 -2.71 -4.55 8.85
N HIS A 72 -2.49 -4.84 10.14
CA HIS A 72 -3.56 -4.86 11.13
C HIS A 72 -4.29 -3.51 11.19
N ARG A 73 -3.52 -2.41 11.13
CA ARG A 73 -4.05 -1.07 11.19
C ARG A 73 -3.48 -0.19 10.09
N VAL A 74 -4.36 0.50 9.37
CA VAL A 74 -3.99 1.48 8.34
C VAL A 74 -4.57 2.83 8.74
N LEU A 75 -3.69 3.80 8.95
CA LEU A 75 -4.05 5.18 9.27
C LEU A 75 -3.64 6.07 8.10
N ALA A 76 -4.35 7.16 7.85
CA ALA A 76 -4.02 8.04 6.75
C ALA A 76 -4.23 9.51 7.09
N THR A 77 -3.40 10.36 6.48
CA THR A 77 -3.58 11.82 6.53
C THR A 77 -4.71 12.27 5.62
N PRO A 78 -5.28 13.50 5.84
CA PRO A 78 -6.37 14.03 5.02
C PRO A 78 -6.08 14.13 3.53
N ASP A 79 -4.81 14.32 3.15
CA ASP A 79 -4.34 14.48 1.77
C ASP A 79 -4.10 13.16 1.03
N VAL A 80 -4.33 12.01 1.67
CA VAL A 80 -4.09 10.70 1.04
C VAL A 80 -4.88 10.55 -0.25
N GLN A 81 -4.19 10.00 -1.27
CA GLN A 81 -4.75 9.62 -2.56
C GLN A 81 -4.44 8.15 -2.82
N ILE A 82 -5.46 7.33 -2.89
CA ILE A 82 -5.35 5.87 -3.07
C ILE A 82 -5.89 5.48 -4.43
N ALA A 83 -5.16 4.64 -5.17
CA ALA A 83 -5.61 4.09 -6.45
C ALA A 83 -4.95 2.75 -6.77
N LEU A 84 -5.60 1.99 -7.63
CA LEU A 84 -5.07 0.80 -8.30
C LEU A 84 -5.10 1.04 -9.82
N PRO A 85 -4.10 1.75 -10.39
CA PRO A 85 -4.13 2.21 -11.78
C PRO A 85 -3.62 1.17 -12.78
N GLU A 86 -3.33 -0.06 -12.36
CA GLU A 86 -2.70 -1.10 -13.16
C GLU A 86 -3.41 -1.36 -14.50
N VAL A 87 -4.74 -1.21 -14.54
CA VAL A 87 -5.55 -1.39 -15.76
C VAL A 87 -5.14 -0.44 -16.89
N SER A 88 -4.67 0.77 -16.57
CA SER A 88 -4.19 1.73 -17.57
C SER A 88 -2.93 1.27 -18.31
N MET A 89 -2.21 0.32 -17.72
CA MET A 89 -1.00 -0.31 -18.26
C MET A 89 -1.27 -1.72 -18.79
N GLY A 90 -2.53 -2.16 -18.86
CA GLY A 90 -2.88 -3.53 -19.24
C GLY A 90 -2.50 -4.58 -18.20
N LEU A 91 -2.32 -4.18 -16.94
CA LEU A 91 -1.92 -5.02 -15.83
C LEU A 91 -3.08 -5.20 -14.83
N ILE A 92 -2.86 -6.08 -13.87
CA ILE A 92 -3.70 -6.25 -12.68
C ILE A 92 -2.88 -5.94 -11.42
N PRO A 93 -3.51 -5.62 -10.27
CA PRO A 93 -2.82 -5.48 -9.00
C PRO A 93 -2.01 -6.75 -8.68
N GLY A 94 -0.68 -6.63 -8.65
CA GLY A 94 0.26 -7.77 -8.62
C GLY A 94 1.05 -7.93 -7.33
N ALA A 95 0.98 -6.96 -6.40
CA ALA A 95 1.69 -7.02 -5.12
C ALA A 95 0.85 -7.63 -3.98
N GLY A 96 -0.32 -8.20 -4.29
CA GLY A 96 -1.21 -8.86 -3.35
C GLY A 96 -2.53 -8.13 -3.09
N GLY A 97 -2.81 -7.03 -3.78
CA GLY A 97 -4.02 -6.23 -3.58
C GLY A 97 -5.31 -6.97 -3.88
N THR A 98 -5.28 -7.97 -4.77
CA THR A 98 -6.42 -8.85 -5.00
C THR A 98 -6.83 -9.64 -3.75
N VAL A 99 -5.94 -9.78 -2.79
CA VAL A 99 -6.19 -10.42 -1.49
C VAL A 99 -6.36 -9.37 -0.39
N SER A 100 -5.34 -8.51 -0.17
CA SER A 100 -5.30 -7.57 0.95
C SER A 100 -6.41 -6.52 0.90
N VAL A 101 -6.56 -5.86 -0.25
CA VAL A 101 -7.60 -4.85 -0.46
C VAL A 101 -8.99 -5.50 -0.44
N ALA A 102 -9.15 -6.68 -1.07
CA ALA A 102 -10.42 -7.41 -1.04
C ALA A 102 -10.86 -7.79 0.38
N ARG A 103 -9.92 -8.18 1.25
CA ARG A 103 -10.18 -8.50 2.66
C ARG A 103 -10.75 -7.30 3.42
N ARG A 104 -10.29 -6.07 3.09
CA ARG A 104 -10.74 -4.83 3.77
C ARG A 104 -12.06 -4.30 3.23
N ILE A 105 -12.19 -4.19 1.91
CA ILE A 105 -13.32 -3.45 1.29
C ILE A 105 -14.30 -4.33 0.51
N GLY A 106 -14.04 -5.60 0.44
CA GLY A 106 -14.82 -6.56 -0.34
C GLY A 106 -14.51 -6.51 -1.85
N ARG A 107 -14.87 -7.60 -2.53
CA ARG A 107 -14.53 -7.79 -3.95
C ARG A 107 -15.13 -6.74 -4.89
N HIS A 108 -16.35 -6.26 -4.63
CA HIS A 108 -17.00 -5.31 -5.53
C HIS A 108 -16.29 -3.94 -5.55
N ARG A 109 -15.92 -3.43 -4.38
CA ARG A 109 -15.17 -2.18 -4.27
C ARG A 109 -13.75 -2.33 -4.81
N LEU A 110 -13.09 -3.48 -4.55
CA LEU A 110 -11.82 -3.80 -5.19
C LEU A 110 -11.94 -3.81 -6.72
N CYS A 111 -12.92 -4.52 -7.29
CA CYS A 111 -13.13 -4.54 -8.74
C CYS A 111 -13.36 -3.13 -9.29
N ARG A 112 -14.12 -2.28 -8.59
CA ARG A 112 -14.30 -0.89 -8.99
C ARG A 112 -12.97 -0.16 -9.06
N LEU A 113 -12.14 -0.18 -8.00
CA LEU A 113 -10.82 0.46 -8.03
C LEU A 113 -9.90 -0.09 -9.12
N ALA A 114 -9.82 -1.43 -9.22
CA ALA A 114 -8.88 -2.09 -10.14
C ALA A 114 -9.28 -1.98 -11.62
N LEU A 115 -10.58 -1.91 -11.93
CA LEU A 115 -11.06 -1.82 -13.31
C LEU A 115 -11.21 -0.39 -13.81
N THR A 116 -11.36 0.58 -12.91
CA THR A 116 -11.48 2.00 -13.29
C THR A 116 -10.18 2.77 -13.13
N GLY A 117 -9.28 2.32 -12.23
CA GLY A 117 -8.09 3.07 -11.85
C GLY A 117 -8.40 4.39 -11.13
N GLU A 118 -9.65 4.58 -10.66
CA GLU A 118 -10.07 5.83 -10.00
C GLU A 118 -9.27 6.07 -8.72
N ARG A 119 -9.12 7.34 -8.38
CA ARG A 119 -8.52 7.77 -7.11
C ARG A 119 -9.60 8.00 -6.07
N ILE A 120 -9.35 7.51 -4.86
CA ILE A 120 -10.19 7.80 -3.70
C ILE A 120 -9.36 8.52 -2.62
N GLY A 121 -10.00 9.48 -1.94
CA GLY A 121 -9.40 10.17 -0.79
C GLY A 121 -9.81 9.54 0.54
N LEU A 122 -9.36 10.15 1.63
CA LEU A 122 -9.54 9.67 3.00
C LEU A 122 -11.00 9.32 3.33
N ARG A 123 -11.96 10.19 2.98
CA ARG A 123 -13.37 9.97 3.30
C ARG A 123 -13.90 8.65 2.75
N ASN A 124 -13.68 8.37 1.47
CA ASN A 124 -14.13 7.12 0.85
C ASN A 124 -13.36 5.92 1.40
N ALA A 125 -12.07 6.09 1.68
CA ALA A 125 -11.24 5.03 2.23
C ALA A 125 -11.70 4.62 3.65
N LEU A 126 -12.09 5.56 4.49
CA LEU A 126 -12.69 5.32 5.80
C LEU A 126 -14.07 4.65 5.68
N GLU A 127 -14.95 5.21 4.85
CA GLU A 127 -16.30 4.67 4.63
C GLU A 127 -16.27 3.21 4.13
N TRP A 128 -15.27 2.88 3.31
CA TRP A 128 -15.14 1.52 2.79
C TRP A 128 -14.41 0.55 3.73
N GLY A 129 -13.73 1.07 4.75
CA GLY A 129 -12.91 0.28 5.66
C GLY A 129 -11.54 -0.07 5.10
N LEU A 130 -11.08 0.64 4.06
CA LEU A 130 -9.70 0.50 3.55
C LEU A 130 -8.70 1.11 4.51
N VAL A 131 -9.09 2.21 5.16
CA VAL A 131 -8.35 2.93 6.20
C VAL A 131 -9.15 2.87 7.50
N ASP A 132 -8.47 2.65 8.63
CA ASP A 132 -9.08 2.44 9.94
C ASP A 132 -9.22 3.75 10.74
N GLY A 133 -8.53 4.81 10.35
CA GLY A 133 -8.57 6.09 11.06
C GLY A 133 -7.74 7.18 10.39
N GLU A 134 -7.99 8.41 10.82
CA GLU A 134 -7.22 9.57 10.38
C GLU A 134 -5.96 9.75 11.23
N LEU A 135 -4.83 10.05 10.57
CA LEU A 135 -3.62 10.56 11.22
C LEU A 135 -3.74 12.06 11.35
N GLY A 136 -3.57 12.57 12.55
CA GLY A 136 -3.38 14.01 12.75
C GLY A 136 -2.21 14.50 11.90
N THR A 137 -2.30 15.72 11.36
CA THR A 137 -1.20 16.34 10.63
C THR A 137 0.07 16.27 11.51
N PRO A 138 1.18 15.67 11.03
CA PRO A 138 2.39 15.61 11.84
C PRO A 138 2.81 17.05 12.17
N SER A 139 2.79 17.40 13.44
CA SER A 139 3.48 18.60 13.89
C SER A 139 4.96 18.42 13.53
N HIS A 140 5.55 19.37 12.86
CA HIS A 140 6.94 19.39 12.35
C HIS A 140 8.03 19.23 13.44
N GLU A 141 7.69 18.75 14.65
CA GLU A 141 8.59 18.74 15.81
C GLU A 141 9.20 17.40 16.20
N SER A 142 8.87 16.26 15.57
CA SER A 142 9.37 14.97 16.05
C SER A 142 10.64 14.44 15.37
N GLY A 143 11.31 15.23 14.54
CA GLY A 143 12.51 14.81 13.76
C GLY A 143 13.86 15.10 14.41
N ARG A 144 13.93 15.75 15.58
CA ARG A 144 15.23 16.20 16.17
C ARG A 144 15.71 15.45 17.39
N ASP A 145 14.90 14.63 18.05
CA ASP A 145 15.28 13.98 19.32
C ASP A 145 15.75 12.52 19.20
N ALA A 146 15.72 11.93 18.01
CA ALA A 146 16.17 10.53 17.85
C ALA A 146 17.69 10.36 17.60
N ALA A 147 18.44 11.45 17.48
CA ALA A 147 19.89 11.41 17.14
C ALA A 147 20.82 11.68 18.33
N GLN A 148 20.33 11.77 19.58
CA GLN A 148 21.16 12.09 20.76
C GLN A 148 20.87 11.18 21.96
N ARG A 149 20.73 9.85 21.75
CA ARG A 149 20.90 8.93 22.90
C ARG A 149 21.56 7.65 22.45
#